data_917a3fcbdc6693a786b9a93380eec59a
#
_entry.id   917a3fcbdc6693a786b9a93380eec59a
#
_cell.length_a   1.000
_cell.length_b   1.000
_cell.length_c   1.000
_cell.angle_alpha   90.00
_cell.angle_beta   90.00
_cell.angle_gamma   90.00
#
_symmetry.space_group_name_H-M   'P 1'
#
loop_
_entity.id
_entity.type
_entity.pdbx_description
1 polymer ?
#
loop_
_entity_poly.entity_id
_entity_poly.type
_entity_poly.pdbx_seq_one_letter_code
_entity_poly.pdbx_strand_id
1 'polypeptide(L)'
;MTTRKNVGCAVAAAIATATTFSACGGGDDNQKGQASLEVYAELAQSGIAAITQMQNGSLIIGYHPFFLTASSVQVATLNADRKSSTPYPPAGSGLLQSCRKADGSWLPPVDGRYDFCLDWVLGFHADSNGILWILDGAKSTGIATGADAASGRPAALHAKYVGWDTKTNKLFKVIDLDSVTIATSQHNDFAIDLKHGAQGTLIDADEAVGDAGNAALVVTDVATGTSRRVLQSDVHVVANPDPIRWVAQAGLPAASWGLGVGVDGITLDKNQDYLYFGPLSGYEVYRVHVTDLLDNSLTNAQLSSKIEFYAKKPYNGGMTIDANNNLYLTEIGKMTVGIIPPDTRQYRAYVSDPNMIWPDGVSYNSDGYLYTGAAQLIQTGTFQDNATPAGKANNAAPYRIYRFKPEAAGTPGS
;
A
#
# COMPACT_ATOMS: atom_id res chain seq x y z
N MET A 1 69.05 -15.31 -44.31
CA MET A 1 70.08 -14.33 -43.86
C MET A 1 69.43 -13.46 -42.82
N THR A 2 69.81 -13.69 -41.60
CA THR A 2 70.29 -12.76 -40.58
C THR A 2 69.23 -11.76 -40.06
N THR A 3 68.92 -11.53 -38.85
CA THR A 3 69.56 -11.89 -37.53
C THR A 3 68.54 -11.55 -36.42
N ARG A 4 68.54 -12.34 -35.36
CA ARG A 4 67.84 -12.08 -34.06
C ARG A 4 68.47 -10.86 -33.35
N LYS A 5 67.64 -10.12 -32.58
CA LYS A 5 68.12 -9.59 -31.28
C LYS A 5 66.93 -9.47 -30.31
N ASN A 6 67.11 -10.15 -29.17
CA ASN A 6 66.35 -9.96 -27.92
C ASN A 6 66.91 -8.73 -27.19
N VAL A 7 66.02 -7.99 -26.50
CA VAL A 7 66.34 -7.17 -25.29
C VAL A 7 64.94 -6.96 -24.63
N GLY A 8 64.52 -7.44 -23.48
CA GLY A 8 65.08 -7.14 -22.17
C GLY A 8 63.94 -6.42 -21.42
N CYS A 9 63.32 -7.11 -20.42
CA CYS A 9 62.33 -6.54 -19.48
C CYS A 9 62.93 -5.36 -18.69
N ALA A 10 62.12 -4.29 -18.50
CA ALA A 10 62.25 -3.38 -17.38
C ALA A 10 60.88 -3.08 -16.79
N VAL A 11 60.71 -3.50 -15.54
CA VAL A 11 59.56 -3.14 -14.69
C VAL A 11 59.80 -1.73 -14.18
N ALA A 12 58.90 -0.81 -14.48
CA ALA A 12 58.87 0.51 -13.87
C ALA A 12 57.63 0.64 -12.97
N ALA A 13 57.87 0.69 -11.67
CA ALA A 13 56.85 1.01 -10.68
C ALA A 13 56.51 2.51 -10.77
N ALA A 14 55.29 2.85 -11.08
CA ALA A 14 54.79 4.22 -11.03
C ALA A 14 54.12 4.47 -9.66
N ILE A 15 54.76 5.35 -8.88
CA ILE A 15 54.22 5.91 -7.65
C ILE A 15 53.19 6.98 -8.07
N ALA A 16 51.91 6.76 -7.74
CA ALA A 16 50.88 7.76 -7.91
C ALA A 16 50.85 8.70 -6.70
N THR A 17 51.29 9.92 -6.89
CA THR A 17 51.12 11.04 -5.96
C THR A 17 49.70 11.58 -6.11
N ALA A 18 48.91 11.49 -5.04
CA ALA A 18 47.61 12.12 -4.93
C ALA A 18 47.78 13.64 -4.73
N THR A 19 47.44 14.42 -5.72
CA THR A 19 47.30 15.88 -5.61
C THR A 19 45.86 16.20 -5.15
N THR A 20 45.73 16.69 -3.94
CA THR A 20 44.50 17.29 -3.40
C THR A 20 44.29 18.64 -4.07
N PHE A 21 43.28 18.76 -4.90
CA PHE A 21 42.77 20.07 -5.32
C PHE A 21 41.76 20.56 -4.26
N SER A 22 42.18 21.60 -3.54
CA SER A 22 41.29 22.40 -2.70
C SER A 22 40.64 23.45 -3.61
N ALA A 23 39.39 23.27 -3.94
CA ALA A 23 38.59 24.29 -4.59
C ALA A 23 37.72 24.96 -3.51
N CYS A 24 38.11 26.19 -3.11
CA CYS A 24 37.20 27.13 -2.45
C CYS A 24 36.26 27.69 -3.50
N GLY A 25 34.97 27.48 -3.28
CA GLY A 25 33.89 28.12 -4.04
C GLY A 25 32.60 27.97 -3.25
N GLY A 26 32.17 29.06 -2.59
CA GLY A 26 30.96 29.10 -1.78
C GLY A 26 29.72 28.98 -2.66
N GLY A 27 28.75 28.27 -2.12
CA GLY A 27 27.38 28.17 -2.56
C GLY A 27 26.67 27.42 -1.45
N ASP A 28 25.94 28.17 -0.61
CA ASP A 28 25.00 27.62 0.37
C ASP A 28 23.83 26.97 -0.37
N ASP A 29 23.99 25.74 -0.85
CA ASP A 29 22.88 24.88 -1.13
C ASP A 29 22.58 24.08 0.15
N ASN A 30 21.51 24.47 0.85
CA ASN A 30 20.87 23.70 1.90
C ASN A 30 20.40 22.35 1.32
N GLN A 31 21.27 21.41 1.12
CA GLN A 31 20.93 20.00 1.02
C GLN A 31 20.49 19.57 2.43
N LYS A 32 19.20 19.65 2.73
CA LYS A 32 18.61 18.87 3.82
C LYS A 32 19.07 17.43 3.57
N GLY A 33 19.86 16.87 4.48
CA GLY A 33 20.48 15.56 4.34
C GLY A 33 19.40 14.52 3.94
N GLN A 34 19.70 13.70 2.95
CA GLN A 34 18.82 12.61 2.54
C GLN A 34 18.53 11.74 3.77
N ALA A 35 17.25 11.47 4.04
CA ALA A 35 16.85 10.64 5.16
C ALA A 35 17.49 9.25 5.01
N SER A 36 18.01 8.70 6.12
CA SER A 36 18.59 7.36 6.09
C SER A 36 17.50 6.31 5.98
N LEU A 37 17.57 5.47 4.95
CA LEU A 37 16.70 4.30 4.77
C LEU A 37 17.35 3.08 5.41
N GLU A 38 16.59 2.31 6.17
CA GLU A 38 17.01 1.07 6.82
C GLU A 38 16.14 -0.10 6.36
N VAL A 39 16.75 -1.23 6.02
CA VAL A 39 16.04 -2.50 5.93
C VAL A 39 15.74 -2.97 7.35
N TYR A 40 14.48 -2.89 7.75
CA TYR A 40 14.05 -3.19 9.12
C TYR A 40 13.80 -4.69 9.33
N ALA A 41 13.19 -5.35 8.34
CA ALA A 41 12.91 -6.78 8.41
C ALA A 41 13.06 -7.45 7.04
N GLU A 42 13.38 -8.74 7.06
CA GLU A 42 13.46 -9.58 5.87
C GLU A 42 12.67 -10.88 6.12
N LEU A 43 11.61 -11.08 5.36
CA LEU A 43 10.69 -12.20 5.49
C LEU A 43 10.83 -13.17 4.33
N ALA A 44 10.55 -14.45 4.59
CA ALA A 44 10.62 -15.50 3.58
C ALA A 44 9.26 -15.83 2.94
N GLN A 45 8.15 -15.35 3.52
CA GLN A 45 6.83 -15.87 3.18
C GLN A 45 6.23 -15.25 1.92
N SER A 46 6.08 -13.91 1.88
CA SER A 46 5.33 -13.25 0.82
C SER A 46 5.58 -11.73 0.80
N GLY A 47 5.21 -11.08 -0.31
CA GLY A 47 5.20 -9.62 -0.44
C GLY A 47 4.29 -8.96 0.59
N ILE A 48 4.66 -7.76 1.02
CA ILE A 48 3.96 -7.02 2.07
C ILE A 48 3.08 -5.95 1.43
N ALA A 49 1.75 -6.06 1.61
CA ALA A 49 0.78 -5.11 1.11
C ALA A 49 0.59 -3.94 2.09
N ALA A 50 0.32 -4.25 3.34
CA ALA A 50 -0.03 -3.26 4.34
C ALA A 50 0.82 -3.40 5.61
N ILE A 51 0.93 -2.31 6.35
CA ILE A 51 1.67 -2.25 7.60
C ILE A 51 1.01 -1.23 8.52
N THR A 52 0.84 -1.57 9.79
CA THR A 52 0.34 -0.65 10.81
C THR A 52 0.90 -1.00 12.18
N GLN A 53 0.79 -0.10 13.14
CA GLN A 53 1.21 -0.36 14.50
C GLN A 53 0.04 -0.34 15.47
N MET A 54 -0.08 -1.38 16.28
CA MET A 54 -1.02 -1.39 17.41
C MET A 54 -0.53 -0.51 18.56
N GLN A 55 -1.45 -0.09 19.44
CA GLN A 55 -1.12 0.75 20.62
C GLN A 55 -0.08 0.12 21.55
N ASN A 56 0.04 -1.20 21.60
CA ASN A 56 1.04 -1.90 22.41
C ASN A 56 2.45 -1.90 21.77
N GLY A 57 2.62 -1.22 20.63
CA GLY A 57 3.88 -1.13 19.90
C GLY A 57 4.13 -2.28 18.91
N SER A 58 3.29 -3.30 18.86
CA SER A 58 3.45 -4.42 17.92
C SER A 58 3.17 -3.96 16.49
N LEU A 59 4.05 -4.34 15.57
CA LEU A 59 3.89 -4.08 14.15
C LEU A 59 3.05 -5.19 13.52
N ILE A 60 1.94 -4.81 12.91
CA ILE A 60 1.09 -5.68 12.12
C ILE A 60 1.45 -5.54 10.65
N ILE A 61 1.56 -6.64 9.97
CA ILE A 61 1.89 -6.74 8.53
C ILE A 61 0.82 -7.53 7.81
N GLY A 62 0.50 -7.12 6.58
CA GLY A 62 -0.38 -7.83 5.66
C GLY A 62 0.42 -8.45 4.53
N TYR A 63 0.18 -9.70 4.26
CA TYR A 63 0.73 -10.38 3.12
C TYR A 63 -0.14 -10.13 1.90
N HIS A 64 0.48 -9.73 0.80
CA HIS A 64 -0.26 -9.35 -0.40
C HIS A 64 -1.04 -10.54 -0.98
N PRO A 65 -2.36 -10.43 -1.16
CA PRO A 65 -3.22 -11.57 -1.52
C PRO A 65 -2.88 -12.21 -2.87
N PHE A 66 -2.17 -11.54 -3.78
CA PHE A 66 -1.73 -12.12 -5.06
C PHE A 66 -0.73 -13.27 -4.91
N PHE A 67 -0.09 -13.42 -3.75
CA PHE A 67 0.87 -14.48 -3.47
C PHE A 67 0.30 -15.58 -2.57
N LEU A 68 -0.91 -15.37 -2.03
CA LEU A 68 -1.47 -16.24 -1.03
C LEU A 68 -2.06 -17.51 -1.67
N THR A 69 -1.93 -18.62 -0.96
CA THR A 69 -2.61 -19.88 -1.24
C THR A 69 -3.81 -20.05 -0.31
N ALA A 70 -4.63 -21.05 -0.57
CA ALA A 70 -5.91 -21.26 0.10
C ALA A 70 -5.88 -21.21 1.65
N SER A 71 -4.77 -21.55 2.29
CA SER A 71 -4.65 -21.59 3.75
C SER A 71 -3.62 -20.58 4.28
N SER A 72 -3.24 -19.60 3.48
CA SER A 72 -2.21 -18.63 3.86
C SER A 72 -2.69 -17.69 4.95
N VAL A 73 -1.74 -17.21 5.76
CA VAL A 73 -1.94 -16.11 6.69
C VAL A 73 -2.01 -14.82 5.91
N GLN A 74 -3.02 -13.99 6.17
CA GLN A 74 -3.18 -12.69 5.53
C GLN A 74 -2.67 -11.55 6.41
N VAL A 75 -2.96 -11.60 7.70
CA VAL A 75 -2.58 -10.58 8.67
C VAL A 75 -1.77 -11.21 9.80
N ALA A 76 -0.65 -10.62 10.16
CA ALA A 76 0.27 -11.17 11.16
C ALA A 76 0.97 -10.08 11.97
N THR A 77 1.40 -10.43 13.17
CA THR A 77 2.35 -9.63 13.94
C THR A 77 3.77 -9.97 13.51
N LEU A 78 4.59 -8.96 13.22
CA LEU A 78 6.02 -9.15 12.99
C LEU A 78 6.70 -9.52 14.31
N ASN A 79 7.46 -10.62 14.30
CA ASN A 79 8.18 -11.09 15.50
C ASN A 79 9.45 -10.26 15.76
N ALA A 80 9.95 -10.31 16.98
CA ALA A 80 11.13 -9.57 17.43
C ALA A 80 12.41 -9.94 16.67
N ASP A 81 12.47 -11.14 16.06
CA ASP A 81 13.59 -11.58 15.22
C ASP A 81 13.65 -10.85 13.87
N ARG A 82 12.58 -10.14 13.49
CA ARG A 82 12.43 -9.42 12.21
C ARG A 82 12.61 -10.31 10.96
N LYS A 83 12.39 -11.60 11.11
CA LYS A 83 12.53 -12.64 10.06
C LYS A 83 11.32 -13.55 9.98
N SER A 84 10.45 -13.50 10.97
CA SER A 84 9.25 -14.32 11.07
C SER A 84 8.05 -13.49 11.53
N SER A 85 6.86 -14.07 11.39
CA SER A 85 5.61 -13.45 11.85
C SER A 85 4.70 -14.49 12.49
N THR A 86 3.75 -14.01 13.28
CA THR A 86 2.72 -14.83 13.93
C THR A 86 1.34 -14.34 13.50
N PRO A 87 0.42 -15.22 13.09
CA PRO A 87 -0.93 -14.82 12.68
C PRO A 87 -1.61 -13.92 13.71
N TYR A 88 -2.24 -12.84 13.23
CA TYR A 88 -3.02 -11.94 14.06
C TYR A 88 -4.32 -11.55 13.34
N PRO A 89 -5.49 -11.62 13.98
CA PRO A 89 -5.74 -12.08 15.35
C PRO A 89 -5.26 -13.50 15.63
N PRO A 90 -4.99 -13.82 16.93
CA PRO A 90 -4.36 -15.09 17.27
C PRO A 90 -5.27 -16.28 16.97
N ALA A 91 -4.66 -17.44 16.71
CA ALA A 91 -5.39 -18.69 16.51
C ALA A 91 -6.33 -18.99 17.70
N GLY A 92 -7.54 -19.45 17.38
CA GLY A 92 -8.57 -19.74 18.40
C GLY A 92 -9.36 -18.51 18.88
N SER A 93 -9.08 -17.34 18.35
CA SER A 93 -9.81 -16.09 18.68
C SER A 93 -11.21 -16.00 18.09
N GLY A 94 -11.55 -16.88 17.14
CA GLY A 94 -12.82 -16.86 16.41
C GLY A 94 -12.76 -16.22 15.02
N LEU A 95 -11.68 -15.52 14.68
CA LEU A 95 -11.42 -15.02 13.33
C LEU A 95 -10.32 -15.87 12.67
N LEU A 96 -10.65 -16.52 11.55
CA LEU A 96 -9.72 -17.33 10.77
C LEU A 96 -9.02 -16.49 9.71
N GLN A 97 -7.76 -16.82 9.45
CA GLN A 97 -6.92 -16.16 8.43
C GLN A 97 -7.33 -16.49 6.98
N SER A 98 -8.20 -17.48 6.79
CA SER A 98 -8.71 -17.86 5.48
C SER A 98 -10.11 -18.43 5.59
N CYS A 99 -10.97 -18.11 4.62
CA CYS A 99 -12.28 -18.73 4.41
C CYS A 99 -12.19 -20.08 3.68
N ARG A 100 -10.98 -20.55 3.38
CA ARG A 100 -10.70 -21.82 2.69
C ARG A 100 -9.96 -22.79 3.60
N LYS A 101 -10.17 -24.08 3.36
CA LYS A 101 -9.36 -25.16 3.91
C LYS A 101 -8.03 -25.29 3.16
N ALA A 102 -7.11 -26.07 3.71
CA ALA A 102 -5.80 -26.33 3.09
C ALA A 102 -5.89 -27.00 1.70
N ASP A 103 -6.97 -27.74 1.42
CA ASP A 103 -7.23 -28.35 0.12
C ASP A 103 -7.85 -27.39 -0.91
N GLY A 104 -8.03 -26.11 -0.54
CA GLY A 104 -8.63 -25.07 -1.38
C GLY A 104 -10.15 -25.02 -1.36
N SER A 105 -10.82 -25.97 -0.73
CA SER A 105 -12.29 -25.95 -0.60
C SER A 105 -12.73 -24.87 0.38
N TRP A 106 -13.90 -24.30 0.13
CA TRP A 106 -14.48 -23.29 1.03
C TRP A 106 -14.95 -23.90 2.34
N LEU A 107 -14.77 -23.15 3.42
CA LEU A 107 -15.44 -23.45 4.69
C LEU A 107 -16.96 -23.29 4.51
N PRO A 108 -17.79 -24.03 5.25
CA PRO A 108 -19.22 -23.75 5.27
C PRO A 108 -19.48 -22.39 5.92
N PRO A 109 -20.45 -21.60 5.44
CA PRO A 109 -20.83 -20.34 6.11
C PRO A 109 -21.43 -20.64 7.50
N VAL A 110 -21.27 -19.71 8.42
CA VAL A 110 -21.94 -19.71 9.72
C VAL A 110 -23.09 -18.71 9.64
N ASP A 111 -24.29 -19.15 9.97
CA ASP A 111 -25.52 -18.35 9.84
C ASP A 111 -25.70 -17.70 8.45
N GLY A 112 -25.23 -18.41 7.41
CA GLY A 112 -25.29 -17.95 6.03
C GLY A 112 -24.25 -16.90 5.65
N ARG A 113 -23.23 -16.64 6.50
CA ARG A 113 -22.23 -15.58 6.31
C ARG A 113 -20.81 -16.07 6.56
N TYR A 114 -19.82 -15.27 6.10
CA TYR A 114 -18.38 -15.50 6.30
C TYR A 114 -17.74 -14.43 7.20
N ASP A 115 -18.45 -14.02 8.25
CA ASP A 115 -17.97 -13.00 9.18
C ASP A 115 -16.78 -13.47 10.06
N PHE A 116 -16.56 -14.78 10.12
CA PHE A 116 -15.58 -15.45 10.97
C PHE A 116 -14.23 -15.71 10.30
N CYS A 117 -14.02 -15.27 9.06
CA CYS A 117 -12.79 -15.52 8.31
C CYS A 117 -12.46 -14.38 7.35
N LEU A 118 -11.20 -14.34 6.89
CA LEU A 118 -10.67 -13.39 5.92
C LEU A 118 -10.48 -14.07 4.57
N ASP A 119 -10.70 -13.35 3.47
CA ASP A 119 -10.48 -13.88 2.11
C ASP A 119 -9.49 -13.04 1.30
N TRP A 120 -9.62 -11.71 1.30
CA TRP A 120 -8.85 -10.83 0.43
C TRP A 120 -8.54 -9.49 1.13
N VAL A 121 -7.45 -9.46 1.91
CA VAL A 121 -7.06 -8.30 2.70
C VAL A 121 -5.93 -7.55 2.02
N LEU A 122 -6.19 -6.30 1.61
CA LEU A 122 -5.18 -5.37 1.09
C LEU A 122 -4.83 -4.31 2.14
N GLY A 123 -5.83 -3.72 2.79
CA GLY A 123 -5.66 -2.65 3.76
C GLY A 123 -6.11 -3.01 5.17
N PHE A 124 -5.40 -2.49 6.16
CA PHE A 124 -5.81 -2.48 7.57
C PHE A 124 -5.09 -1.37 8.32
N HIS A 125 -5.78 -0.77 9.30
CA HIS A 125 -5.23 0.28 10.15
C HIS A 125 -5.65 0.10 11.60
N ALA A 126 -4.76 0.47 12.52
CA ALA A 126 -5.07 0.50 13.95
C ALA A 126 -5.44 1.91 14.37
N ASP A 127 -6.62 2.08 14.99
CA ASP A 127 -7.05 3.38 15.48
C ASP A 127 -6.54 3.70 16.90
N SER A 128 -6.71 4.95 17.31
CA SER A 128 -6.31 5.41 18.64
C SER A 128 -7.20 4.87 19.77
N ASN A 129 -8.33 4.24 19.47
CA ASN A 129 -9.18 3.55 20.43
C ASN A 129 -8.68 2.12 20.72
N GLY A 130 -7.76 1.61 19.90
CA GLY A 130 -7.19 0.27 19.99
C GLY A 130 -7.97 -0.76 19.19
N ILE A 131 -8.71 -0.34 18.20
CA ILE A 131 -9.35 -1.22 17.23
C ILE A 131 -8.45 -1.36 16.02
N LEU A 132 -8.12 -2.58 15.64
CA LEU A 132 -7.54 -2.90 14.35
C LEU A 132 -8.69 -3.12 13.36
N TRP A 133 -8.84 -2.21 12.42
CA TRP A 133 -9.78 -2.33 11.32
C TRP A 133 -9.11 -3.06 10.16
N ILE A 134 -9.72 -4.12 9.68
CA ILE A 134 -9.26 -4.93 8.55
C ILE A 134 -10.31 -4.83 7.44
N LEU A 135 -9.90 -4.39 6.27
CA LEU A 135 -10.74 -4.32 5.08
C LEU A 135 -10.56 -5.62 4.27
N ASP A 136 -11.59 -6.45 4.26
CA ASP A 136 -11.65 -7.69 3.50
C ASP A 136 -12.51 -7.49 2.25
N GLY A 137 -11.87 -7.36 1.10
CA GLY A 137 -12.51 -7.14 -0.18
C GLY A 137 -13.04 -8.41 -0.86
N ALA A 138 -13.49 -9.40 -0.12
CA ALA A 138 -13.84 -10.77 -0.53
C ALA A 138 -14.52 -10.95 -1.90
N LYS A 139 -15.20 -9.93 -2.42
CA LYS A 139 -15.84 -9.95 -3.75
C LYS A 139 -14.95 -9.39 -4.86
N SER A 140 -13.72 -9.00 -4.56
CA SER A 140 -12.85 -8.48 -5.61
C SER A 140 -12.75 -9.46 -6.76
N THR A 141 -13.18 -9.03 -7.93
CA THR A 141 -12.93 -9.69 -9.20
C THR A 141 -11.62 -9.21 -9.82
N GLY A 142 -10.92 -8.31 -9.12
CA GLY A 142 -9.71 -7.65 -9.56
C GLY A 142 -8.75 -8.58 -10.28
N ILE A 143 -7.51 -8.32 -10.34
CA ILE A 143 -6.49 -9.13 -11.01
C ILE A 143 -6.33 -10.54 -10.40
N ALA A 144 -7.29 -10.99 -9.62
CA ALA A 144 -7.33 -12.38 -9.13
C ALA A 144 -7.09 -13.31 -10.30
N THR A 145 -5.87 -13.80 -10.37
CA THR A 145 -5.34 -14.58 -11.47
C THR A 145 -6.22 -15.79 -11.72
N GLY A 146 -6.83 -15.80 -12.88
CA GLY A 146 -7.49 -16.86 -13.66
C GLY A 146 -8.12 -18.07 -12.97
N ALA A 147 -7.50 -18.66 -11.98
CA ALA A 147 -8.01 -19.84 -11.30
C ALA A 147 -8.98 -19.51 -10.14
N ASP A 148 -8.86 -18.35 -9.51
CA ASP A 148 -9.63 -18.00 -8.32
C ASP A 148 -10.86 -17.15 -8.60
N ALA A 149 -10.87 -16.37 -9.67
CA ALA A 149 -11.98 -15.50 -10.02
C ALA A 149 -13.22 -16.26 -10.52
N ALA A 150 -13.06 -17.46 -11.05
CA ALA A 150 -14.12 -18.18 -11.76
C ALA A 150 -14.64 -19.43 -11.03
N SER A 151 -13.95 -20.00 -10.06
CA SER A 151 -14.28 -21.33 -9.52
C SER A 151 -14.94 -21.26 -8.15
N GLY A 152 -16.27 -21.15 -8.17
CA GLY A 152 -17.07 -21.59 -7.03
C GLY A 152 -16.98 -20.72 -5.77
N ARG A 153 -16.68 -19.41 -5.87
CA ARG A 153 -16.84 -18.50 -4.72
C ARG A 153 -18.27 -18.58 -4.19
N PRO A 154 -18.44 -18.82 -2.88
CA PRO A 154 -19.78 -18.84 -2.29
C PRO A 154 -20.46 -17.49 -2.46
N ALA A 155 -21.75 -17.51 -2.81
CA ALA A 155 -22.55 -16.27 -2.91
C ALA A 155 -22.65 -15.51 -1.57
N ALA A 156 -22.49 -16.22 -0.45
CA ALA A 156 -22.50 -15.65 0.89
C ALA A 156 -21.17 -14.99 1.29
N LEU A 157 -20.09 -15.17 0.51
CA LEU A 157 -18.83 -14.48 0.73
C LEU A 157 -19.00 -13.01 0.33
N HIS A 158 -18.68 -12.10 1.22
CA HIS A 158 -18.97 -10.67 1.06
C HIS A 158 -17.80 -9.80 1.51
N ALA A 159 -17.67 -8.64 0.91
CA ALA A 159 -16.75 -7.61 1.35
C ALA A 159 -17.20 -7.04 2.69
N LYS A 160 -16.24 -6.75 3.58
CA LYS A 160 -16.54 -6.29 4.94
C LYS A 160 -15.37 -5.57 5.59
N TYR A 161 -15.69 -4.75 6.56
CA TYR A 161 -14.74 -4.37 7.60
C TYR A 161 -14.85 -5.33 8.78
N VAL A 162 -13.71 -5.75 9.31
CA VAL A 162 -13.60 -6.47 10.58
C VAL A 162 -12.88 -5.57 11.57
N GLY A 163 -13.58 -5.08 12.57
CA GLY A 163 -13.00 -4.36 13.71
C GLY A 163 -12.58 -5.35 14.80
N TRP A 164 -11.31 -5.35 15.16
CA TRP A 164 -10.75 -6.22 16.18
C TRP A 164 -10.24 -5.40 17.37
N ASP A 165 -10.82 -5.59 18.55
CA ASP A 165 -10.34 -4.95 19.78
C ASP A 165 -9.01 -5.60 20.21
N THR A 166 -7.93 -4.86 20.03
CA THR A 166 -6.56 -5.34 20.32
C THR A 166 -6.25 -5.44 21.81
N LYS A 167 -7.04 -4.78 22.68
CA LYS A 167 -6.88 -4.80 24.15
C LYS A 167 -7.48 -6.07 24.74
N THR A 168 -8.62 -6.49 24.22
CA THR A 168 -9.35 -7.68 24.71
C THR A 168 -9.12 -8.92 23.86
N ASN A 169 -8.51 -8.77 22.68
CA ASN A 169 -8.38 -9.80 21.64
C ASN A 169 -9.73 -10.41 21.25
N LYS A 170 -10.72 -9.57 20.99
CA LYS A 170 -12.06 -9.99 20.60
C LYS A 170 -12.56 -9.22 19.40
N LEU A 171 -13.46 -9.85 18.66
CA LEU A 171 -14.23 -9.18 17.63
C LEU A 171 -14.98 -7.99 18.23
N PHE A 172 -14.72 -6.80 17.72
CA PHE A 172 -15.46 -5.59 18.05
C PHE A 172 -16.72 -5.45 17.21
N LYS A 173 -16.55 -5.54 15.87
CA LYS A 173 -17.67 -5.35 14.93
C LYS A 173 -17.32 -5.92 13.56
N VAL A 174 -18.33 -6.42 12.84
CA VAL A 174 -18.27 -6.65 11.40
C VAL A 174 -19.22 -5.67 10.72
N ILE A 175 -18.79 -5.01 9.66
CA ILE A 175 -19.61 -4.12 8.84
C ILE A 175 -19.62 -4.67 7.42
N ASP A 176 -20.80 -5.00 6.93
CA ASP A 176 -21.03 -5.53 5.59
C ASP A 176 -20.90 -4.42 4.54
N LEU A 177 -20.19 -4.68 3.45
CA LEU A 177 -20.01 -3.76 2.33
C LEU A 177 -20.75 -4.21 1.05
N ASP A 178 -21.56 -5.28 1.10
CA ASP A 178 -22.23 -5.81 -0.09
C ASP A 178 -23.07 -4.78 -0.84
N SER A 179 -23.75 -3.90 -0.11
CA SER A 179 -24.60 -2.86 -0.70
C SER A 179 -23.84 -1.82 -1.52
N VAL A 180 -22.54 -1.72 -1.29
CA VAL A 180 -21.63 -0.75 -1.96
C VAL A 180 -20.57 -1.41 -2.81
N THR A 181 -20.48 -2.75 -2.80
CA THR A 181 -19.54 -3.53 -3.61
C THR A 181 -20.18 -3.88 -4.96
N ILE A 182 -19.54 -3.52 -6.05
CA ILE A 182 -19.94 -3.86 -7.42
C ILE A 182 -19.06 -4.98 -7.97
N ALA A 183 -19.41 -5.51 -9.13
CA ALA A 183 -18.70 -6.66 -9.73
C ALA A 183 -17.20 -6.40 -9.99
N THR A 184 -16.82 -5.14 -10.21
CA THR A 184 -15.44 -4.71 -10.47
C THR A 184 -14.75 -4.15 -9.24
N SER A 185 -15.41 -4.07 -8.09
CA SER A 185 -14.82 -3.53 -6.88
C SER A 185 -13.55 -4.26 -6.47
N GLN A 186 -12.54 -3.49 -6.10
CA GLN A 186 -11.41 -3.92 -5.32
C GLN A 186 -11.18 -2.90 -4.20
N HIS A 187 -11.77 -3.17 -3.06
CA HIS A 187 -11.55 -2.39 -1.85
C HIS A 187 -10.07 -2.58 -1.43
N ASN A 188 -9.31 -1.50 -1.38
CA ASN A 188 -7.87 -1.58 -1.15
C ASN A 188 -7.46 -0.96 0.18
N ASP A 189 -7.22 0.33 0.23
CA ASP A 189 -6.80 1.03 1.44
C ASP A 189 -7.90 1.98 1.94
N PHE A 190 -7.80 2.44 3.18
CA PHE A 190 -8.80 3.30 3.77
C PHE A 190 -8.23 4.24 4.84
N ALA A 191 -8.93 5.33 5.09
CA ALA A 191 -8.64 6.26 6.17
C ALA A 191 -9.65 6.12 7.29
N ILE A 192 -9.21 6.33 8.54
CA ILE A 192 -10.06 6.28 9.74
C ILE A 192 -10.26 7.69 10.26
N ASP A 193 -11.48 8.18 10.16
CA ASP A 193 -11.90 9.46 10.74
C ASP A 193 -12.58 9.21 12.09
N LEU A 194 -11.92 9.57 13.18
CA LEU A 194 -12.47 9.48 14.54
C LEU A 194 -13.11 10.78 15.03
N LYS A 195 -13.04 11.84 14.23
CA LYS A 195 -13.58 13.16 14.57
C LYS A 195 -15.06 13.27 14.26
N HIS A 196 -15.53 12.60 13.20
CA HIS A 196 -16.91 12.69 12.73
C HIS A 196 -17.64 11.37 12.87
N GLY A 197 -18.94 11.43 13.17
CA GLY A 197 -19.76 10.25 13.48
C GLY A 197 -19.67 9.81 14.94
N ALA A 198 -20.64 9.06 15.41
CA ALA A 198 -20.74 8.65 16.83
C ALA A 198 -19.64 7.67 17.25
N GLN A 199 -19.13 6.85 16.33
CA GLN A 199 -18.03 5.90 16.55
C GLN A 199 -16.94 6.04 15.48
N GLY A 200 -16.93 7.16 14.75
CA GLY A 200 -16.04 7.40 13.62
C GLY A 200 -16.62 6.96 12.27
N THR A 201 -15.84 7.22 11.25
CA THR A 201 -16.14 6.91 9.85
C THR A 201 -14.93 6.24 9.20
N LEU A 202 -15.16 5.21 8.38
CA LEU A 202 -14.15 4.59 7.54
C LEU A 202 -14.38 5.06 6.10
N ILE A 203 -13.32 5.47 5.43
CA ILE A 203 -13.39 5.97 4.05
C ILE A 203 -12.43 5.15 3.23
N ASP A 204 -12.93 4.24 2.39
CA ASP A 204 -12.09 3.38 1.58
C ASP A 204 -12.02 3.81 0.11
N ALA A 205 -10.94 3.38 -0.51
CA ALA A 205 -10.64 3.50 -1.92
C ALA A 205 -11.04 2.20 -2.63
N ASP A 206 -12.12 2.26 -3.44
CA ASP A 206 -12.45 1.18 -4.35
C ASP A 206 -11.81 1.44 -5.71
N GLU A 207 -10.73 0.75 -5.97
CA GLU A 207 -9.92 0.88 -7.18
C GLU A 207 -10.62 0.47 -8.47
N ALA A 208 -11.64 -0.40 -8.36
CA ALA A 208 -12.35 -1.04 -9.46
C ALA A 208 -11.39 -1.61 -10.52
N VAL A 209 -10.40 -2.39 -10.09
CA VAL A 209 -9.35 -2.95 -10.97
C VAL A 209 -9.96 -3.80 -12.09
N GLY A 210 -9.52 -3.55 -13.32
CA GLY A 210 -10.09 -4.18 -14.53
C GLY A 210 -11.18 -3.36 -15.20
N ASP A 211 -11.84 -2.46 -14.47
CA ASP A 211 -12.74 -1.43 -15.00
C ASP A 211 -12.64 -0.17 -14.14
N ALA A 212 -11.46 0.42 -14.13
CA ALA A 212 -11.13 1.60 -13.32
C ALA A 212 -12.00 2.84 -13.63
N GLY A 213 -12.82 2.79 -14.68
CA GLY A 213 -13.89 3.75 -14.93
C GLY A 213 -15.04 3.68 -13.91
N ASN A 214 -15.11 2.65 -13.06
CA ASN A 214 -16.10 2.49 -11.99
C ASN A 214 -15.52 2.73 -10.58
N ALA A 215 -14.27 3.19 -10.48
CA ALA A 215 -13.64 3.52 -9.20
C ALA A 215 -14.48 4.53 -8.40
N ALA A 216 -14.41 4.44 -7.07
CA ALA A 216 -15.20 5.26 -6.16
C ALA A 216 -14.52 5.40 -4.79
N LEU A 217 -14.94 6.36 -3.99
CA LEU A 217 -14.75 6.31 -2.54
C LEU A 217 -15.98 5.64 -1.89
N VAL A 218 -15.75 4.89 -0.83
CA VAL A 218 -16.82 4.31 -0.01
C VAL A 218 -16.74 4.89 1.40
N VAL A 219 -17.85 5.47 1.85
CA VAL A 219 -17.97 6.11 3.16
C VAL A 219 -18.83 5.25 4.06
N THR A 220 -18.29 4.80 5.19
CA THR A 220 -18.94 3.89 6.13
C THR A 220 -19.05 4.51 7.51
N ASP A 221 -20.24 4.74 8.01
CA ASP A 221 -20.50 5.14 9.40
C ASP A 221 -20.34 3.93 10.33
N VAL A 222 -19.38 4.01 11.24
CA VAL A 222 -19.05 2.88 12.12
C VAL A 222 -20.20 2.57 13.09
N ALA A 223 -20.93 3.57 13.59
CA ALA A 223 -21.98 3.35 14.58
C ALA A 223 -23.15 2.57 14.00
N THR A 224 -23.60 2.97 12.83
CA THR A 224 -24.78 2.36 12.16
C THR A 224 -24.42 1.16 11.29
N GLY A 225 -23.17 1.09 10.80
CA GLY A 225 -22.74 0.14 9.78
C GLY A 225 -23.26 0.48 8.37
N THR A 226 -23.78 1.70 8.17
CA THR A 226 -24.26 2.13 6.86
C THR A 226 -23.13 2.60 5.99
N SER A 227 -23.05 2.09 4.77
CA SER A 227 -22.05 2.46 3.78
C SER A 227 -22.69 3.07 2.54
N ARG A 228 -21.97 3.96 1.86
CA ARG A 228 -22.38 4.54 0.58
C ARG A 228 -21.20 4.76 -0.35
N ARG A 229 -21.40 4.50 -1.65
CA ARG A 229 -20.44 4.86 -2.70
C ARG A 229 -20.64 6.32 -3.08
N VAL A 230 -19.53 7.04 -3.21
CA VAL A 230 -19.51 8.44 -3.66
C VAL A 230 -18.46 8.60 -4.75
N LEU A 231 -18.66 9.59 -5.62
CA LEU A 231 -17.75 9.91 -6.73
C LEU A 231 -17.52 8.73 -7.69
N GLN A 232 -18.41 7.74 -7.74
CA GLN A 232 -18.25 6.65 -8.71
C GLN A 232 -18.15 7.21 -10.12
N SER A 233 -17.15 6.74 -10.86
CA SER A 233 -16.85 7.18 -12.25
C SER A 233 -16.48 8.66 -12.37
N ASP A 234 -16.15 9.31 -11.28
CA ASP A 234 -15.71 10.71 -11.27
C ASP A 234 -14.25 10.84 -11.73
N VAL A 235 -13.93 11.92 -12.42
CA VAL A 235 -12.59 12.18 -12.97
C VAL A 235 -11.49 12.20 -11.91
N HIS A 236 -11.80 12.45 -10.64
CA HIS A 236 -10.83 12.51 -9.55
C HIS A 236 -10.48 11.15 -8.96
N VAL A 237 -11.25 10.11 -9.25
CA VAL A 237 -11.04 8.75 -8.72
C VAL A 237 -10.71 7.71 -9.79
N VAL A 238 -11.03 7.97 -11.06
CA VAL A 238 -10.78 7.00 -12.15
C VAL A 238 -9.31 7.03 -12.59
N ALA A 239 -8.85 5.91 -13.13
CA ALA A 239 -7.51 5.79 -13.67
C ALA A 239 -7.27 6.71 -14.86
N ASN A 240 -6.06 7.25 -14.96
CA ASN A 240 -5.56 7.81 -16.21
C ASN A 240 -5.37 6.67 -17.22
N PRO A 241 -5.67 6.88 -18.50
CA PRO A 241 -5.51 5.87 -19.55
C PRO A 241 -4.04 5.49 -19.84
N ASP A 242 -3.07 6.25 -19.32
CA ASP A 242 -1.66 5.96 -19.51
C ASP A 242 -1.25 4.69 -18.75
N PRO A 243 -0.41 3.81 -19.34
CA PRO A 243 0.04 2.61 -18.66
C PRO A 243 0.97 2.95 -17.47
N ILE A 244 0.90 2.15 -16.42
CA ILE A 244 1.88 2.17 -15.33
C ILE A 244 3.25 1.83 -15.92
N ARG A 245 4.25 2.63 -15.59
CA ARG A 245 5.64 2.45 -16.06
C ARG A 245 6.57 2.28 -14.87
N TRP A 246 7.54 1.40 -15.00
CA TRP A 246 8.63 1.26 -14.03
C TRP A 246 10.00 1.28 -14.72
N VAL A 247 11.01 1.73 -13.98
CA VAL A 247 12.40 1.73 -14.44
C VAL A 247 13.01 0.33 -14.35
N ALA A 248 14.11 0.11 -15.04
CA ALA A 248 14.85 -1.14 -14.94
C ALA A 248 15.30 -1.38 -13.48
N GLN A 249 15.15 -2.62 -13.03
CA GLN A 249 15.46 -3.07 -11.67
C GLN A 249 16.34 -4.31 -11.72
N ALA A 250 16.88 -4.73 -10.57
CA ALA A 250 17.68 -5.94 -10.48
C ALA A 250 16.91 -7.16 -11.04
N GLY A 251 17.35 -7.65 -12.20
CA GLY A 251 16.74 -8.80 -12.89
C GLY A 251 15.49 -8.51 -13.73
N LEU A 252 15.04 -7.25 -13.81
CA LEU A 252 13.90 -6.86 -14.65
C LEU A 252 14.23 -5.67 -15.54
N PRO A 253 13.90 -5.70 -16.83
CA PRO A 253 13.99 -4.54 -17.71
C PRO A 253 12.95 -3.49 -17.33
N ALA A 254 13.14 -2.26 -17.78
CA ALA A 254 12.08 -1.26 -17.76
C ALA A 254 10.89 -1.76 -18.59
N ALA A 255 9.70 -1.62 -18.04
CA ALA A 255 8.48 -2.09 -18.68
C ALA A 255 7.27 -1.21 -18.36
N SER A 256 6.11 -1.58 -18.89
CA SER A 256 4.85 -0.91 -18.60
C SER A 256 3.72 -1.94 -18.49
N TRP A 257 2.72 -1.58 -17.71
CA TRP A 257 1.51 -2.38 -17.53
C TRP A 257 0.29 -1.53 -17.92
N GLY A 258 -0.52 -2.06 -18.85
CA GLY A 258 -1.60 -1.30 -19.46
C GLY A 258 -2.91 -1.26 -18.67
N LEU A 259 -3.01 -1.99 -17.56
CA LEU A 259 -4.22 -1.97 -16.75
C LEU A 259 -4.28 -0.69 -15.91
N GLY A 260 -5.39 0.04 -16.01
CA GLY A 260 -5.66 1.19 -15.15
C GLY A 260 -6.13 0.73 -13.76
N VAL A 261 -5.67 1.42 -12.72
CA VAL A 261 -6.11 1.26 -11.34
C VAL A 261 -6.62 2.62 -10.86
N GLY A 262 -7.83 2.63 -10.34
CA GLY A 262 -8.49 3.83 -9.84
C GLY A 262 -7.89 4.34 -8.54
N VAL A 263 -8.71 5.05 -7.75
CA VAL A 263 -8.32 5.61 -6.46
C VAL A 263 -7.76 4.51 -5.54
N ASP A 264 -6.57 4.78 -4.97
CA ASP A 264 -5.82 3.84 -4.13
C ASP A 264 -5.21 4.57 -2.93
N GLY A 265 -4.14 5.35 -3.11
CA GLY A 265 -3.53 6.11 -2.01
C GLY A 265 -4.52 7.09 -1.38
N ILE A 266 -4.73 6.94 -0.07
CA ILE A 266 -5.71 7.70 0.70
C ILE A 266 -5.18 8.00 2.11
N THR A 267 -5.39 9.22 2.61
CA THR A 267 -5.02 9.60 3.99
C THR A 267 -5.79 10.82 4.46
N LEU A 268 -5.90 11.01 5.78
CA LEU A 268 -6.47 12.19 6.41
C LEU A 268 -5.37 13.09 6.97
N ASP A 269 -5.55 14.40 6.87
CA ASP A 269 -4.67 15.31 7.61
C ASP A 269 -4.81 15.08 9.13
N LYS A 270 -3.82 15.57 9.89
CA LYS A 270 -3.76 15.37 11.35
C LYS A 270 -5.00 15.85 12.12
N ASN A 271 -5.73 16.81 11.57
CA ASN A 271 -6.94 17.36 12.18
C ASN A 271 -8.21 16.64 11.72
N GLN A 272 -8.08 15.74 10.73
CA GLN A 272 -9.21 15.07 10.07
C GLN A 272 -10.20 16.07 9.44
N ASP A 273 -9.65 17.18 8.91
CA ASP A 273 -10.42 18.19 8.20
C ASP A 273 -10.47 17.91 6.69
N TYR A 274 -9.38 17.35 6.14
CA TYR A 274 -9.25 17.00 4.72
C TYR A 274 -8.91 15.53 4.53
N LEU A 275 -9.60 14.90 3.58
CA LEU A 275 -9.17 13.66 2.96
C LEU A 275 -8.30 13.98 1.76
N TYR A 276 -7.11 13.37 1.69
CA TYR A 276 -6.23 13.37 0.52
C TYR A 276 -6.33 12.03 -0.17
N PHE A 277 -6.42 12.02 -1.49
CA PHE A 277 -6.57 10.80 -2.27
C PHE A 277 -6.11 11.01 -3.72
N GLY A 278 -5.93 9.91 -4.44
CA GLY A 278 -5.66 9.94 -5.87
C GLY A 278 -5.64 8.54 -6.48
N PRO A 279 -5.87 8.42 -7.80
CA PRO A 279 -5.74 7.15 -8.50
C PRO A 279 -4.30 6.61 -8.42
N LEU A 280 -4.11 5.29 -8.26
CA LEU A 280 -2.79 4.68 -8.44
C LEU A 280 -2.23 5.04 -9.82
N SER A 281 -3.03 4.77 -10.86
CA SER A 281 -2.71 5.12 -12.24
C SER A 281 -3.10 6.57 -12.56
N GLY A 282 -2.58 7.52 -11.79
CA GLY A 282 -2.87 8.95 -11.94
C GLY A 282 -1.70 9.82 -11.54
N TYR A 283 -1.72 11.07 -11.98
CA TYR A 283 -0.64 12.04 -11.78
C TYR A 283 -1.00 13.16 -10.80
N GLU A 284 -2.15 13.04 -10.15
CA GLU A 284 -2.66 14.06 -9.24
C GLU A 284 -2.98 13.49 -7.86
N VAL A 285 -2.70 14.31 -6.84
CA VAL A 285 -3.31 14.23 -5.53
C VAL A 285 -4.44 15.24 -5.49
N TYR A 286 -5.59 14.81 -5.04
CA TYR A 286 -6.74 15.64 -4.74
C TYR A 286 -6.99 15.68 -3.25
N ARG A 287 -7.79 16.65 -2.81
CA ARG A 287 -8.33 16.68 -1.44
C ARG A 287 -9.75 17.19 -1.43
N VAL A 288 -10.47 16.81 -0.39
CA VAL A 288 -11.84 17.26 -0.14
C VAL A 288 -12.04 17.44 1.37
N HIS A 289 -12.86 18.41 1.77
CA HIS A 289 -13.25 18.52 3.17
C HIS A 289 -14.01 17.25 3.60
N VAL A 290 -13.67 16.69 4.74
CA VAL A 290 -14.34 15.52 5.30
C VAL A 290 -15.82 15.81 5.51
N THR A 291 -16.16 17.00 6.00
CA THR A 291 -17.57 17.40 6.19
C THR A 291 -18.38 17.42 4.90
N ASP A 292 -17.78 17.83 3.76
CA ASP A 292 -18.46 17.78 2.47
C ASP A 292 -18.62 16.31 1.99
N LEU A 293 -17.58 15.50 2.20
CA LEU A 293 -17.63 14.07 1.88
C LEU A 293 -18.72 13.33 2.67
N LEU A 294 -18.96 13.74 3.93
CA LEU A 294 -19.96 13.14 4.82
C LEU A 294 -21.37 13.71 4.63
N ASP A 295 -21.55 14.79 3.89
CA ASP A 295 -22.84 15.41 3.64
C ASP A 295 -23.69 14.56 2.67
N ASN A 296 -24.68 13.85 3.22
CA ASN A 296 -25.60 13.01 2.47
C ASN A 296 -26.56 13.79 1.57
N SER A 297 -26.65 15.12 1.71
CA SER A 297 -27.51 15.97 0.87
C SER A 297 -26.85 16.31 -0.47
N LEU A 298 -25.52 16.17 -0.60
CA LEU A 298 -24.78 16.46 -1.83
C LEU A 298 -24.95 15.32 -2.85
N THR A 299 -25.28 15.69 -4.07
CA THR A 299 -25.16 14.79 -5.24
C THR A 299 -23.69 14.57 -5.55
N ASN A 300 -23.36 13.50 -6.30
CA ASN A 300 -21.99 13.27 -6.75
C ASN A 300 -21.41 14.47 -7.54
N ALA A 301 -22.20 15.12 -8.39
CA ALA A 301 -21.75 16.29 -9.14
C ALA A 301 -21.45 17.50 -8.22
N GLN A 302 -22.25 17.72 -7.18
CA GLN A 302 -21.99 18.78 -6.20
C GLN A 302 -20.75 18.45 -5.37
N LEU A 303 -20.59 17.21 -4.93
CA LEU A 303 -19.40 16.76 -4.21
C LEU A 303 -18.14 16.88 -5.08
N SER A 304 -18.21 16.44 -6.36
CA SER A 304 -17.11 16.58 -7.32
C SER A 304 -16.65 18.02 -7.47
N SER A 305 -17.58 18.98 -7.49
CA SER A 305 -17.24 20.40 -7.60
C SER A 305 -16.53 21.00 -6.36
N LYS A 306 -16.47 20.27 -5.24
CA LYS A 306 -15.79 20.65 -4.01
C LYS A 306 -14.39 20.03 -3.88
N ILE A 307 -14.02 19.16 -4.81
CA ILE A 307 -12.70 18.52 -4.81
C ILE A 307 -11.66 19.54 -5.29
N GLU A 308 -10.60 19.66 -4.54
CA GLU A 308 -9.47 20.54 -4.85
C GLU A 308 -8.30 19.70 -5.41
N PHE A 309 -7.73 20.18 -6.52
CA PHE A 309 -6.38 19.75 -6.92
C PHE A 309 -5.37 20.17 -5.86
N TYR A 310 -4.58 19.22 -5.37
CA TYR A 310 -3.57 19.53 -4.35
C TYR A 310 -2.16 19.58 -4.93
N ALA A 311 -1.73 18.54 -5.62
CA ALA A 311 -0.37 18.43 -6.16
C ALA A 311 -0.28 17.45 -7.34
N LYS A 312 0.79 17.55 -8.12
CA LYS A 312 1.20 16.49 -9.04
C LYS A 312 1.94 15.39 -8.26
N LYS A 313 1.78 14.13 -8.71
CA LYS A 313 2.43 12.95 -8.15
C LYS A 313 2.81 11.95 -9.24
N PRO A 314 3.75 11.02 -9.01
CA PRO A 314 3.89 9.80 -9.83
C PRO A 314 2.80 8.78 -9.49
N TYR A 315 2.79 7.63 -10.16
CA TYR A 315 2.01 6.48 -9.75
C TYR A 315 2.45 6.01 -8.36
N ASN A 316 1.50 5.82 -7.47
CA ASN A 316 1.76 5.41 -6.09
C ASN A 316 0.73 4.41 -5.57
N GLY A 317 1.16 3.46 -4.75
CA GLY A 317 0.29 2.57 -3.99
C GLY A 317 -0.22 3.26 -2.73
N GLY A 318 0.59 3.34 -1.68
CA GLY A 318 0.18 3.93 -0.40
C GLY A 318 0.44 5.41 -0.25
N MET A 319 -0.25 6.04 0.70
CA MET A 319 -0.10 7.45 1.06
C MET A 319 -0.30 7.63 2.57
N THR A 320 0.54 8.48 3.18
CA THR A 320 0.34 8.94 4.56
C THR A 320 0.78 10.39 4.74
N ILE A 321 0.49 11.00 5.88
CA ILE A 321 0.77 12.43 6.14
C ILE A 321 1.36 12.61 7.54
N ASP A 322 2.30 13.55 7.70
CA ASP A 322 2.85 13.90 9.01
C ASP A 322 2.13 15.08 9.67
N ALA A 323 2.50 15.38 10.92
CA ALA A 323 1.91 16.47 11.70
C ALA A 323 2.15 17.87 11.12
N ASN A 324 3.04 18.01 10.16
CA ASN A 324 3.28 19.25 9.41
C ASN A 324 2.58 19.25 8.05
N ASN A 325 1.73 18.25 7.77
CA ASN A 325 1.03 18.03 6.50
C ASN A 325 1.97 17.75 5.31
N ASN A 326 3.15 17.19 5.55
CA ASN A 326 3.92 16.60 4.46
C ASN A 326 3.29 15.26 4.07
N LEU A 327 2.89 15.11 2.80
CA LEU A 327 2.42 13.85 2.25
C LEU A 327 3.60 12.98 1.85
N TYR A 328 3.57 11.70 2.25
CA TYR A 328 4.50 10.66 1.81
C TYR A 328 3.78 9.68 0.90
N LEU A 329 4.39 9.36 -0.24
CA LEU A 329 3.79 8.51 -1.27
C LEU A 329 4.77 7.41 -1.68
N THR A 330 4.30 6.19 -1.77
CA THR A 330 5.11 5.05 -2.23
C THR A 330 5.11 4.99 -3.76
N GLU A 331 6.14 5.57 -4.40
CA GLU A 331 6.28 5.60 -5.86
C GLU A 331 6.70 4.23 -6.39
N ILE A 332 5.77 3.51 -6.99
CA ILE A 332 5.97 2.13 -7.46
C ILE A 332 6.89 2.04 -8.67
N GLY A 333 6.92 3.06 -9.53
CA GLY A 333 7.71 3.07 -10.76
C GLY A 333 9.20 3.23 -10.56
N LYS A 334 9.65 3.80 -9.43
CA LYS A 334 11.06 4.09 -9.16
C LYS A 334 11.56 3.54 -7.81
N MET A 335 10.81 2.65 -7.17
CA MET A 335 11.19 2.05 -5.89
C MET A 335 11.60 3.10 -4.85
N THR A 336 10.73 4.08 -4.69
CA THR A 336 10.99 5.31 -3.94
C THR A 336 9.82 5.59 -3.00
N VAL A 337 10.08 6.12 -1.83
CA VAL A 337 9.09 6.90 -1.12
C VAL A 337 9.39 8.37 -1.36
N GLY A 338 8.41 9.09 -1.90
CA GLY A 338 8.51 10.53 -2.14
C GLY A 338 7.79 11.34 -1.09
N ILE A 339 7.99 12.65 -1.11
CA ILE A 339 7.34 13.61 -0.22
C ILE A 339 6.80 14.80 -1.02
N ILE A 340 5.64 15.29 -0.58
CA ILE A 340 5.03 16.54 -1.07
C ILE A 340 4.85 17.46 0.14
N PRO A 341 5.74 18.44 0.35
CA PRO A 341 5.58 19.44 1.41
C PRO A 341 4.39 20.38 1.14
N PRO A 342 3.66 20.83 2.17
CA PRO A 342 2.44 21.64 2.00
C PRO A 342 2.71 23.07 1.49
N ASP A 343 3.90 23.60 1.70
CA ASP A 343 4.31 24.94 1.28
C ASP A 343 4.59 25.01 -0.22
N THR A 344 5.25 24.00 -0.77
CA THR A 344 5.61 23.95 -2.19
C THR A 344 4.59 23.18 -3.02
N ARG A 345 3.95 22.16 -2.46
CA ARG A 345 3.10 21.20 -3.14
C ARG A 345 3.80 20.53 -4.33
N GLN A 346 5.12 20.37 -4.25
CA GLN A 346 5.94 19.76 -5.30
C GLN A 346 6.47 18.41 -4.82
N TYR A 347 6.20 17.36 -5.60
CA TYR A 347 6.75 16.04 -5.34
C TYR A 347 8.27 16.03 -5.50
N ARG A 348 8.95 15.38 -4.56
CA ARG A 348 10.36 15.02 -4.68
C ARG A 348 10.61 13.64 -4.07
N ALA A 349 11.59 12.91 -4.61
CA ALA A 349 12.07 11.68 -3.98
C ALA A 349 12.60 11.98 -2.57
N TYR A 350 12.32 11.10 -1.63
CA TYR A 350 12.74 11.24 -0.23
C TYR A 350 13.72 10.13 0.17
N VAL A 351 13.33 8.86 0.00
CA VAL A 351 14.21 7.70 0.19
C VAL A 351 13.99 6.71 -0.95
N SER A 352 15.05 5.99 -1.35
CA SER A 352 15.00 5.02 -2.44
C SER A 352 15.92 3.85 -2.17
N ASP A 353 15.53 2.65 -2.61
CA ASP A 353 16.37 1.45 -2.63
C ASP A 353 15.98 0.58 -3.83
N PRO A 354 16.91 0.09 -4.64
CA PRO A 354 16.61 -0.71 -5.83
C PRO A 354 15.89 -2.03 -5.51
N ASN A 355 15.91 -2.49 -4.26
CA ASN A 355 15.17 -3.66 -3.81
C ASN A 355 13.84 -3.32 -3.12
N MET A 356 13.47 -2.05 -3.02
CA MET A 356 12.16 -1.61 -2.54
C MET A 356 11.14 -1.73 -3.68
N ILE A 357 11.04 -2.92 -4.26
CA ILE A 357 10.24 -3.19 -5.45
C ILE A 357 8.76 -3.15 -5.09
N TRP A 358 8.03 -2.23 -5.70
CA TRP A 358 6.65 -1.93 -5.40
C TRP A 358 6.46 -1.66 -3.90
N PRO A 359 6.99 -0.52 -3.38
CA PRO A 359 6.62 -0.09 -2.04
C PRO A 359 5.12 0.15 -2.01
N ASP A 360 4.46 -0.47 -1.04
CA ASP A 360 3.01 -0.49 -0.92
C ASP A 360 2.56 0.32 0.29
N GLY A 361 1.75 -0.23 1.19
CA GLY A 361 1.30 0.49 2.36
C GLY A 361 2.42 1.16 3.15
N VAL A 362 2.15 2.35 3.68
CA VAL A 362 3.08 3.13 4.49
C VAL A 362 2.40 3.61 5.76
N SER A 363 3.07 3.48 6.91
CA SER A 363 2.48 3.82 8.21
C SER A 363 3.48 4.39 9.19
N TYR A 364 3.01 5.28 10.05
CA TYR A 364 3.76 5.81 11.19
C TYR A 364 3.79 4.84 12.37
N ASN A 365 4.95 4.79 13.04
CA ASN A 365 5.10 4.02 14.28
C ASN A 365 5.50 4.92 15.46
N SER A 366 5.22 4.46 16.66
CA SER A 366 5.48 5.18 17.90
C SER A 366 6.97 5.44 18.19
N ASP A 367 7.88 4.74 17.49
CA ASP A 367 9.33 4.99 17.52
C ASP A 367 9.73 6.21 16.66
N GLY A 368 8.75 6.84 16.03
CA GLY A 368 8.91 8.03 15.18
C GLY A 368 9.54 7.74 13.82
N TYR A 369 9.37 6.52 13.30
CA TYR A 369 9.71 6.14 11.94
C TYR A 369 8.46 5.92 11.10
N LEU A 370 8.60 6.15 9.79
CA LEU A 370 7.72 5.61 8.77
C LEU A 370 8.22 4.24 8.35
N TYR A 371 7.28 3.32 8.15
CA TYR A 371 7.52 1.96 7.69
C TYR A 371 6.78 1.72 6.38
N THR A 372 7.40 0.98 5.46
CA THR A 372 6.77 0.52 4.23
C THR A 372 7.23 -0.89 3.88
N GLY A 373 6.35 -1.68 3.29
CA GLY A 373 6.64 -3.01 2.80
C GLY A 373 6.91 -3.01 1.30
N ALA A 374 7.81 -3.88 0.84
CA ALA A 374 8.02 -4.15 -0.57
C ALA A 374 7.15 -5.33 -1.01
N ALA A 375 6.12 -5.07 -1.80
CA ALA A 375 5.18 -6.09 -2.26
C ALA A 375 5.73 -6.91 -3.44
N GLN A 376 6.73 -6.43 -4.18
CA GLN A 376 7.32 -7.05 -5.36
C GLN A 376 6.31 -7.39 -6.49
N LEU A 377 5.21 -6.64 -6.61
CA LEU A 377 4.12 -6.99 -7.53
C LEU A 377 4.54 -7.02 -8.99
N ILE A 378 5.39 -6.10 -9.44
CA ILE A 378 5.88 -6.09 -10.82
C ILE A 378 6.70 -7.33 -11.19
N GLN A 379 7.12 -8.12 -10.21
CA GLN A 379 7.80 -9.40 -10.40
C GLN A 379 6.84 -10.59 -10.44
N THR A 380 5.54 -10.37 -10.30
CA THR A 380 4.52 -11.42 -10.41
C THR A 380 4.16 -11.68 -11.87
N GLY A 381 3.66 -12.88 -12.15
CA GLY A 381 3.16 -13.23 -13.48
C GLY A 381 1.99 -12.37 -13.96
N THR A 382 1.31 -11.68 -13.05
CA THR A 382 0.20 -10.76 -13.38
C THR A 382 0.70 -9.50 -14.09
N PHE A 383 1.87 -8.98 -13.69
CA PHE A 383 2.44 -7.74 -14.22
C PHE A 383 3.52 -7.97 -15.28
N GLN A 384 4.05 -9.18 -15.37
CA GLN A 384 5.01 -9.53 -16.41
C GLN A 384 4.26 -9.94 -17.67
N ASP A 385 4.64 -9.35 -18.78
CA ASP A 385 4.10 -9.67 -20.11
C ASP A 385 4.16 -11.19 -20.35
N ASN A 386 3.14 -11.75 -21.00
CA ASN A 386 3.03 -13.16 -21.40
C ASN A 386 4.23 -13.69 -22.23
N ALA A 387 5.21 -12.87 -22.54
CA ALA A 387 6.44 -13.20 -23.22
C ALA A 387 7.47 -13.94 -22.33
N THR A 388 7.33 -13.93 -21.02
CA THR A 388 8.14 -14.82 -20.17
C THR A 388 7.50 -16.21 -20.11
N PRO A 389 8.30 -17.29 -20.22
CA PRO A 389 7.74 -18.64 -20.24
C PRO A 389 6.82 -18.88 -19.04
N ALA A 390 5.51 -18.99 -19.33
CA ALA A 390 4.48 -19.48 -18.43
C ALA A 390 4.51 -18.86 -17.02
N GLY A 391 4.15 -17.57 -16.89
CA GLY A 391 3.73 -17.02 -15.59
C GLY A 391 4.69 -17.27 -14.41
N LYS A 392 5.97 -17.45 -14.65
CA LYS A 392 6.94 -17.60 -13.57
C LYS A 392 7.14 -16.22 -12.93
N ALA A 393 6.50 -16.06 -11.79
CA ALA A 393 6.83 -14.96 -10.90
C ALA A 393 8.34 -14.99 -10.59
N ASN A 394 9.00 -13.86 -10.78
CA ASN A 394 10.40 -13.67 -10.35
C ASN A 394 10.46 -13.09 -8.93
N ASN A 395 9.30 -12.91 -8.28
CA ASN A 395 9.25 -12.51 -6.89
C ASN A 395 9.89 -13.60 -6.02
N ALA A 396 10.77 -13.20 -5.15
CA ALA A 396 11.51 -14.11 -4.29
C ALA A 396 11.87 -13.44 -2.96
N ALA A 397 11.95 -14.26 -1.93
CA ALA A 397 12.51 -13.82 -0.65
C ALA A 397 13.97 -13.33 -0.83
N PRO A 398 14.43 -12.38 -0.01
CA PRO A 398 13.69 -11.82 1.11
C PRO A 398 12.67 -10.75 0.67
N TYR A 399 11.50 -10.79 1.29
CA TYR A 399 10.51 -9.70 1.22
C TYR A 399 10.83 -8.72 2.34
N ARG A 400 11.05 -7.45 1.96
CA ARG A 400 11.62 -6.46 2.87
C ARG A 400 10.59 -5.52 3.43
N ILE A 401 10.78 -5.16 4.70
CA ILE A 401 10.17 -4.01 5.33
C ILE A 401 11.27 -2.98 5.54
N TYR A 402 11.01 -1.76 5.11
CA TYR A 402 11.90 -0.63 5.25
C TYR A 402 11.37 0.33 6.29
N ARG A 403 12.28 1.10 6.90
CA ARG A 403 11.89 2.26 7.72
C ARG A 403 12.83 3.43 7.48
N PHE A 404 12.31 4.61 7.70
CA PHE A 404 13.08 5.86 7.57
C PHE A 404 12.49 6.94 8.49
N LYS A 405 13.29 7.96 8.82
CA LYS A 405 12.81 9.11 9.58
C LYS A 405 12.03 10.05 8.67
N PRO A 406 10.81 10.43 9.01
CA PRO A 406 10.06 11.49 8.35
C PRO A 406 10.57 12.87 8.76
N GLU A 407 10.14 13.94 8.06
CA GLU A 407 10.47 15.33 8.42
C GLU A 407 9.78 15.78 9.71
N ALA A 408 8.63 15.23 10.02
CA ALA A 408 7.91 15.44 11.27
C ALA A 408 7.25 14.15 11.76
N ALA A 409 6.86 14.13 13.03
CA ALA A 409 6.11 13.00 13.58
C ALA A 409 4.72 12.90 12.92
N GLY A 410 4.17 11.69 12.85
CA GLY A 410 2.80 11.41 12.44
C GLY A 410 2.01 10.69 13.53
N THR A 411 0.79 10.28 13.22
CA THR A 411 -0.05 9.48 14.10
C THR A 411 0.30 8.01 13.95
N PRO A 412 0.73 7.30 15.01
CA PRO A 412 0.99 5.87 14.91
C PRO A 412 -0.22 5.09 14.42
N GLY A 413 -0.01 4.19 13.45
CA GLY A 413 -1.05 3.37 12.85
C GLY A 413 -1.75 3.96 11.63
N SER A 414 -1.42 5.22 11.30
CA SER A 414 -1.97 5.88 10.10
C SER A 414 -1.00 5.82 8.93
#